data_39ecc496883d8d2e0757648a759c0ec3
#
_entry.id   39ecc496883d8d2e0757648a759c0ec3
#
_cell.length_a   1.000
_cell.length_b   1.000
_cell.length_c   1.000
_cell.angle_alpha   90.00
_cell.angle_beta   90.00
_cell.angle_gamma   90.00
#
_symmetry.space_group_name_H-M   'P 1'
#
loop_
_entity.id
_entity.type
_entity.pdbx_description
1 polymer ?
#
loop_
_entity_poly.entity_id
_entity_poly.type
_entity_poly.pdbx_seq_one_letter_code
_entity_poly.pdbx_strand_id
1 'polypeptide(L)'
;MTVAYSTHIQGVIEEIPLSQLKPFKFYYRKSSDDSEIQNLQFSLQKNGVLYPLIVRNLGSFYEIVRGHRRYKACKALGWKKILCHIIDATDKEAYEISLMTNIQRKLLTPIEEAQAFDKYLQHYKWGDITELAQTIGKSRSYIYRRLKLLEFPSDIITAISDSNIDPSIVEELASIKDNTLKEKLSEDVLENNYSCMQVRQIRKIFEEDQKINDYVYEHEDKDDCTDLMKIDEKSQQILFNKMIILLKNTSRNMMPIIEDSEENWIIYNIFMQHKKVIDSQIDILIKEKKKIKYM
;
A
#
# COMPACT_ATOMS: atom_id res chain seq x y z
N MET A 1 -4.21 -27.51 -6.22
CA MET A 1 -5.30 -27.39 -5.23
C MET A 1 -6.42 -26.61 -5.88
N THR A 2 -7.48 -27.30 -6.22
CA THR A 2 -8.68 -26.73 -6.87
C THR A 2 -9.45 -26.00 -5.80
N VAL A 3 -9.46 -24.67 -5.84
CA VAL A 3 -10.32 -23.86 -4.98
C VAL A 3 -11.75 -24.12 -5.47
N ALA A 4 -12.50 -24.85 -4.70
CA ALA A 4 -13.91 -25.06 -4.92
C ALA A 4 -14.61 -23.70 -4.91
N TYR A 5 -15.05 -23.24 -6.06
CA TYR A 5 -16.02 -22.17 -6.16
C TYR A 5 -17.23 -22.60 -5.35
N SER A 6 -17.59 -21.79 -4.37
CA SER A 6 -18.79 -21.99 -3.55
C SER A 6 -19.97 -22.36 -4.44
N THR A 7 -20.56 -23.51 -4.18
CA THR A 7 -21.59 -24.22 -4.95
C THR A 7 -22.96 -23.53 -4.96
N HIS A 8 -23.06 -22.22 -4.72
CA HIS A 8 -24.34 -21.51 -4.52
C HIS A 8 -24.70 -20.47 -5.58
N ILE A 9 -23.95 -20.34 -6.68
CA ILE A 9 -24.45 -19.56 -7.81
C ILE A 9 -25.37 -20.47 -8.62
N GLN A 10 -26.56 -20.72 -8.08
CA GLN A 10 -27.63 -21.37 -8.84
C GLN A 10 -28.13 -20.38 -9.90
N GLY A 11 -28.36 -20.82 -11.09
CA GLY A 11 -28.84 -19.98 -12.17
C GLY A 11 -29.07 -20.77 -13.44
N VAL A 12 -29.70 -20.13 -14.41
CA VAL A 12 -30.03 -20.71 -15.71
C VAL A 12 -29.10 -20.14 -16.78
N ILE A 13 -28.68 -20.98 -17.71
CA ILE A 13 -27.87 -20.54 -18.84
C ILE A 13 -28.75 -20.37 -20.07
N GLU A 14 -28.85 -19.14 -20.56
CA GLU A 14 -29.69 -18.76 -21.69
C GLU A 14 -28.99 -17.77 -22.63
N GLU A 15 -29.45 -17.73 -23.89
CA GLU A 15 -29.03 -16.71 -24.85
C GLU A 15 -29.86 -15.44 -24.67
N ILE A 16 -29.23 -14.35 -24.24
CA ILE A 16 -29.85 -13.06 -24.01
C ILE A 16 -29.51 -12.08 -25.15
N PRO A 17 -30.51 -11.34 -25.69
CA PRO A 17 -30.24 -10.26 -26.63
C PRO A 17 -29.32 -9.19 -26.03
N LEU A 18 -28.29 -8.75 -26.81
CA LEU A 18 -27.38 -7.71 -26.33
C LEU A 18 -28.09 -6.39 -26.01
N SER A 19 -29.21 -6.12 -26.65
CA SER A 19 -30.05 -4.94 -26.38
C SER A 19 -30.67 -4.93 -24.98
N GLN A 20 -30.84 -6.12 -24.36
CA GLN A 20 -31.40 -6.24 -22.99
C GLN A 20 -30.27 -6.26 -21.93
N LEU A 21 -28.99 -6.27 -22.33
CA LEU A 21 -27.87 -6.26 -21.42
C LEU A 21 -27.41 -4.83 -21.13
N LYS A 22 -27.26 -4.51 -19.85
CA LYS A 22 -26.67 -3.25 -19.39
C LYS A 22 -25.40 -3.49 -18.58
N PRO A 23 -24.40 -2.59 -18.67
CA PRO A 23 -23.21 -2.65 -17.82
C PRO A 23 -23.60 -2.56 -16.35
N PHE A 24 -22.78 -3.18 -15.49
CA PHE A 24 -22.92 -3.11 -14.04
C PHE A 24 -22.75 -1.68 -13.54
N LYS A 25 -23.71 -1.18 -12.75
CA LYS A 25 -23.70 0.20 -12.24
C LYS A 25 -22.50 0.51 -11.34
N PHE A 26 -21.86 -0.52 -10.77
CA PHE A 26 -20.72 -0.42 -9.89
C PHE A 26 -19.39 -0.84 -10.56
N TYR A 27 -19.32 -0.77 -11.89
CA TYR A 27 -18.13 -1.18 -12.62
C TYR A 27 -16.96 -0.22 -12.35
N TYR A 28 -15.82 -0.77 -11.89
CA TYR A 28 -14.67 0.03 -11.43
C TYR A 28 -13.63 0.34 -12.50
N ARG A 29 -13.49 -0.55 -13.48
CA ARG A 29 -12.40 -0.49 -14.44
C ARG A 29 -12.61 0.65 -15.43
N LYS A 30 -11.76 1.70 -15.36
CA LYS A 30 -11.83 2.86 -16.26
C LYS A 30 -11.21 2.57 -17.63
N SER A 31 -10.17 1.76 -17.73
CA SER A 31 -9.47 1.50 -18.98
C SER A 31 -9.63 0.04 -19.42
N SER A 32 -10.09 -0.18 -20.63
CA SER A 32 -9.88 -1.41 -21.37
C SER A 32 -8.93 -1.09 -22.52
N ASP A 33 -7.81 -1.78 -22.57
CA ASP A 33 -6.87 -1.64 -23.69
C ASP A 33 -7.56 -2.14 -24.97
N ASP A 34 -7.66 -1.27 -25.98
CA ASP A 34 -8.36 -1.58 -27.22
C ASP A 34 -7.69 -2.75 -27.97
N SER A 35 -6.38 -2.93 -27.84
CA SER A 35 -5.64 -4.06 -28.38
C SER A 35 -6.09 -5.39 -27.78
N GLU A 36 -6.34 -5.43 -26.47
CA GLU A 36 -6.85 -6.63 -25.78
C GLU A 36 -8.28 -6.97 -26.21
N ILE A 37 -9.11 -5.97 -26.56
CA ILE A 37 -10.45 -6.20 -27.05
C ILE A 37 -10.40 -6.81 -28.47
N GLN A 38 -9.51 -6.35 -29.35
CA GLN A 38 -9.31 -6.92 -30.68
C GLN A 38 -8.89 -8.38 -30.64
N ASN A 39 -7.93 -8.74 -29.79
CA ASN A 39 -7.52 -10.13 -29.60
C ASN A 39 -8.69 -11.01 -29.10
N LEU A 40 -9.52 -10.46 -28.23
CA LEU A 40 -10.71 -11.14 -27.74
C LEU A 40 -11.77 -11.31 -28.83
N GLN A 41 -11.96 -10.33 -29.72
CA GLN A 41 -12.86 -10.42 -30.88
C GLN A 41 -12.45 -11.57 -31.81
N PHE A 42 -11.17 -11.67 -32.13
CA PHE A 42 -10.66 -12.77 -32.97
C PHE A 42 -10.93 -14.14 -32.33
N SER A 43 -10.67 -14.26 -31.02
CA SER A 43 -10.96 -15.50 -30.29
C SER A 43 -12.46 -15.84 -30.29
N LEU A 44 -13.33 -14.86 -30.10
CA LEU A 44 -14.78 -15.05 -30.11
C LEU A 44 -15.32 -15.43 -31.48
N GLN A 45 -14.79 -14.85 -32.56
CA GLN A 45 -15.14 -15.26 -33.93
C GLN A 45 -14.78 -16.72 -34.23
N LYS A 46 -13.62 -17.17 -33.75
CA LYS A 46 -13.12 -18.52 -34.01
C LYS A 46 -13.79 -19.59 -33.13
N ASN A 47 -13.97 -19.31 -31.86
CA ASN A 47 -14.32 -20.31 -30.84
C ASN A 47 -15.71 -20.09 -30.21
N GLY A 48 -16.40 -18.98 -30.52
CA GLY A 48 -17.61 -18.60 -29.83
C GLY A 48 -17.36 -18.20 -28.37
N VAL A 49 -18.44 -18.13 -27.58
CA VAL A 49 -18.38 -17.81 -26.14
C VAL A 49 -18.17 -19.10 -25.36
N LEU A 50 -16.92 -19.41 -24.99
CA LEU A 50 -16.58 -20.61 -24.21
C LEU A 50 -17.11 -20.53 -22.75
N TYR A 51 -17.18 -19.33 -22.19
CA TYR A 51 -17.67 -19.09 -20.85
C TYR A 51 -18.79 -18.05 -20.90
N PRO A 52 -20.01 -18.34 -20.40
CA PRO A 52 -21.12 -17.40 -20.40
C PRO A 52 -20.80 -16.13 -19.60
N LEU A 53 -21.46 -15.02 -19.93
CA LEU A 53 -21.48 -13.86 -19.06
C LEU A 53 -22.25 -14.21 -17.77
N ILE A 54 -21.88 -13.61 -16.65
CA ILE A 54 -22.72 -13.67 -15.44
C ILE A 54 -23.55 -12.40 -15.42
N VAL A 55 -24.86 -12.57 -15.41
CA VAL A 55 -25.84 -11.48 -15.39
C VAL A 55 -26.88 -11.72 -14.31
N ARG A 56 -27.52 -10.64 -13.82
CA ARG A 56 -28.67 -10.74 -12.94
C ARG A 56 -29.89 -10.10 -13.59
N ASN A 57 -31.06 -10.64 -13.30
CA ASN A 57 -32.33 -10.12 -13.83
C ASN A 57 -32.82 -8.96 -12.93
N LEU A 58 -33.07 -7.78 -13.53
CA LEU A 58 -33.68 -6.63 -12.87
C LEU A 58 -35.09 -6.31 -13.42
N GLY A 59 -35.76 -7.32 -13.94
CA GLY A 59 -37.12 -7.22 -14.49
C GLY A 59 -37.13 -6.69 -15.93
N SER A 60 -36.80 -5.44 -16.15
CA SER A 60 -36.85 -4.81 -17.47
C SER A 60 -35.56 -5.02 -18.30
N PHE A 61 -34.46 -5.43 -17.70
CA PHE A 61 -33.18 -5.70 -18.34
C PHE A 61 -32.31 -6.63 -17.47
N TYR A 62 -31.24 -7.13 -18.09
CA TYR A 62 -30.22 -7.90 -17.38
C TYR A 62 -28.98 -7.05 -17.15
N GLU A 63 -28.48 -7.03 -15.92
CA GLU A 63 -27.27 -6.31 -15.56
C GLU A 63 -26.06 -7.26 -15.57
N ILE A 64 -24.98 -6.85 -16.23
CA ILE A 64 -23.76 -7.68 -16.41
C ILE A 64 -22.91 -7.60 -15.13
N VAL A 65 -22.93 -8.62 -14.30
CA VAL A 65 -22.08 -8.73 -13.11
C VAL A 65 -20.64 -9.05 -13.49
N ARG A 66 -20.46 -9.93 -14.50
CA ARG A 66 -19.13 -10.34 -14.98
C ARG A 66 -19.15 -10.59 -16.49
N GLY A 67 -18.10 -10.17 -17.18
CA GLY A 67 -17.92 -10.41 -18.62
C GLY A 67 -18.05 -9.18 -19.48
N HIS A 68 -17.90 -7.96 -18.92
CA HIS A 68 -18.01 -6.69 -19.63
C HIS A 68 -17.15 -6.61 -20.89
N ARG A 69 -15.91 -7.16 -20.86
CA ARG A 69 -15.02 -7.18 -22.04
C ARG A 69 -15.60 -8.05 -23.16
N ARG A 70 -16.15 -9.23 -22.82
CA ARG A 70 -16.83 -10.11 -23.79
C ARG A 70 -18.06 -9.44 -24.38
N TYR A 71 -18.86 -8.79 -23.53
CA TYR A 71 -20.01 -7.99 -23.99
C TYR A 71 -19.58 -6.91 -24.99
N LYS A 72 -18.53 -6.10 -24.65
CA LYS A 72 -18.02 -5.07 -25.56
C LYS A 72 -17.53 -5.66 -26.89
N ALA A 73 -16.77 -6.76 -26.83
CA ALA A 73 -16.26 -7.44 -28.03
C ALA A 73 -17.38 -7.99 -28.89
N CYS A 74 -18.38 -8.68 -28.32
CA CYS A 74 -19.52 -9.21 -29.06
C CYS A 74 -20.39 -8.09 -29.65
N LYS A 75 -20.55 -6.98 -28.93
CA LYS A 75 -21.26 -5.80 -29.44
C LYS A 75 -20.55 -5.19 -30.65
N ALA A 76 -19.23 -5.06 -30.61
CA ALA A 76 -18.43 -4.57 -31.72
C ALA A 76 -18.43 -5.52 -32.93
N LEU A 77 -18.59 -6.82 -32.70
CA LEU A 77 -18.77 -7.84 -33.76
C LEU A 77 -20.19 -7.89 -34.34
N GLY A 78 -21.11 -7.07 -33.84
CA GLY A 78 -22.49 -7.02 -34.33
C GLY A 78 -23.36 -8.23 -33.93
N TRP A 79 -22.94 -8.98 -32.89
CA TRP A 79 -23.75 -10.12 -32.42
C TRP A 79 -25.09 -9.65 -31.87
N LYS A 80 -26.16 -10.43 -32.11
CA LYS A 80 -27.50 -10.10 -31.63
C LYS A 80 -27.78 -10.67 -30.28
N LYS A 81 -27.20 -11.84 -29.94
CA LYS A 81 -27.41 -12.56 -28.67
C LYS A 81 -26.06 -13.06 -28.15
N ILE A 82 -26.00 -13.30 -26.85
CA ILE A 82 -24.84 -13.87 -26.18
C ILE A 82 -25.27 -14.79 -25.05
N LEU A 83 -24.49 -15.88 -24.85
CA LEU A 83 -24.73 -16.84 -23.80
C LEU A 83 -24.46 -16.20 -22.41
N CYS A 84 -25.47 -16.25 -21.55
CA CYS A 84 -25.46 -15.67 -20.21
C CYS A 84 -25.84 -16.72 -19.16
N HIS A 85 -25.17 -16.69 -18.03
CA HIS A 85 -25.58 -17.36 -16.81
C HIS A 85 -26.36 -16.33 -15.95
N ILE A 86 -27.66 -16.54 -15.85
CA ILE A 86 -28.57 -15.66 -15.10
C ILE A 86 -28.54 -16.12 -13.65
N ILE A 87 -28.16 -15.23 -12.76
CA ILE A 87 -28.16 -15.47 -11.31
C ILE A 87 -29.18 -14.57 -10.62
N ASP A 88 -29.68 -15.03 -9.51
CA ASP A 88 -30.41 -14.18 -8.56
C ASP A 88 -29.42 -13.65 -7.52
N ALA A 89 -29.21 -12.33 -7.53
CA ALA A 89 -28.23 -11.69 -6.68
C ALA A 89 -28.66 -10.26 -6.32
N THR A 90 -28.54 -9.94 -5.05
CA THR A 90 -28.68 -8.56 -4.53
C THR A 90 -27.58 -7.65 -5.05
N ASP A 91 -27.70 -6.34 -4.83
CA ASP A 91 -26.65 -5.37 -5.16
C ASP A 91 -25.34 -5.70 -4.48
N LYS A 92 -25.37 -6.08 -3.20
CA LYS A 92 -24.20 -6.50 -2.40
C LYS A 92 -23.54 -7.73 -3.01
N GLU A 93 -24.30 -8.80 -3.23
CA GLU A 93 -23.74 -10.06 -3.76
C GLU A 93 -23.17 -9.89 -5.17
N ALA A 94 -23.85 -9.14 -6.03
CA ALA A 94 -23.34 -8.84 -7.37
C ALA A 94 -22.05 -8.04 -7.33
N TYR A 95 -21.92 -7.09 -6.38
CA TYR A 95 -20.71 -6.34 -6.15
C TYR A 95 -19.57 -7.23 -5.68
N GLU A 96 -19.82 -8.08 -4.70
CA GLU A 96 -18.84 -9.03 -4.14
C GLU A 96 -18.33 -10.00 -5.20
N ILE A 97 -19.21 -10.57 -6.02
CA ILE A 97 -18.84 -11.46 -7.14
C ILE A 97 -17.93 -10.72 -8.14
N SER A 98 -18.29 -9.49 -8.49
CA SER A 98 -17.51 -8.67 -9.41
C SER A 98 -16.13 -8.34 -8.81
N LEU A 99 -16.08 -7.88 -7.57
CA LEU A 99 -14.87 -7.49 -6.86
C LEU A 99 -13.92 -8.67 -6.67
N MET A 100 -14.41 -9.79 -6.13
CA MET A 100 -13.62 -11.02 -5.94
C MET A 100 -12.96 -11.48 -7.24
N THR A 101 -13.73 -11.48 -8.33
CA THR A 101 -13.23 -11.91 -9.64
C THR A 101 -12.12 -11.01 -10.17
N ASN A 102 -12.26 -9.70 -10.00
CA ASN A 102 -11.28 -8.73 -10.47
C ASN A 102 -9.98 -8.80 -9.65
N ILE A 103 -10.07 -8.97 -8.34
CA ILE A 103 -8.91 -9.13 -7.45
C ILE A 103 -8.16 -10.43 -7.74
N GLN A 104 -8.87 -11.56 -7.89
CA GLN A 104 -8.24 -12.86 -8.18
C GLN A 104 -7.49 -12.85 -9.50
N ARG A 105 -7.96 -12.09 -10.48
CA ARG A 105 -7.33 -11.95 -11.80
C ARG A 105 -6.29 -10.83 -11.87
N LYS A 106 -6.07 -10.09 -10.79
CA LYS A 106 -5.19 -8.91 -10.74
C LYS A 106 -5.53 -7.88 -11.84
N LEU A 107 -6.81 -7.65 -12.05
CA LEU A 107 -7.32 -6.73 -13.07
C LEU A 107 -7.49 -5.30 -12.58
N LEU A 108 -7.40 -5.07 -11.28
CA LEU A 108 -7.48 -3.76 -10.64
C LEU A 108 -6.09 -3.29 -10.22
N THR A 109 -5.85 -2.01 -10.38
CA THR A 109 -4.70 -1.36 -9.76
C THR A 109 -4.91 -1.27 -8.23
N PRO A 110 -3.85 -1.09 -7.44
CA PRO A 110 -3.97 -0.92 -5.99
C PRO A 110 -4.91 0.21 -5.58
N ILE A 111 -4.93 1.29 -6.33
CA ILE A 111 -5.83 2.45 -6.11
C ILE A 111 -7.28 2.07 -6.44
N GLU A 112 -7.52 1.38 -7.55
CA GLU A 112 -8.86 0.91 -7.90
C GLU A 112 -9.40 -0.10 -6.87
N GLU A 113 -8.54 -0.99 -6.33
CA GLU A 113 -8.90 -1.87 -5.22
C GLU A 113 -9.30 -1.07 -3.98
N ALA A 114 -8.48 -0.08 -3.60
CA ALA A 114 -8.74 0.78 -2.46
C ALA A 114 -10.09 1.52 -2.60
N GLN A 115 -10.34 2.12 -3.77
CA GLN A 115 -11.61 2.79 -4.07
C GLN A 115 -12.82 1.84 -4.02
N ALA A 116 -12.63 0.60 -4.46
CA ALA A 116 -13.67 -0.41 -4.39
C ALA A 116 -13.96 -0.84 -2.94
N PHE A 117 -12.92 -1.00 -2.11
CA PHE A 117 -13.11 -1.32 -0.68
C PHE A 117 -13.78 -0.16 0.07
N ASP A 118 -13.37 1.07 -0.18
CA ASP A 118 -13.97 2.25 0.43
C ASP A 118 -15.46 2.36 0.07
N LYS A 119 -15.82 2.17 -1.19
CA LYS A 119 -17.21 2.17 -1.62
C LYS A 119 -18.03 1.10 -0.89
N TYR A 120 -17.51 -0.12 -0.74
CA TYR A 120 -18.18 -1.19 -0.02
C TYR A 120 -18.43 -0.83 1.45
N LEU A 121 -17.39 -0.32 2.13
CA LEU A 121 -17.41 -0.08 3.57
C LEU A 121 -18.13 1.22 3.94
N GLN A 122 -17.79 2.33 3.30
CA GLN A 122 -18.20 3.66 3.71
C GLN A 122 -19.43 4.15 2.94
N HIS A 123 -19.42 3.99 1.62
CA HIS A 123 -20.49 4.54 0.80
C HIS A 123 -21.76 3.68 0.85
N TYR A 124 -21.62 2.36 0.68
CA TYR A 124 -22.78 1.45 0.67
C TYR A 124 -23.05 0.83 2.03
N LYS A 125 -22.08 0.81 2.94
CA LYS A 125 -22.20 0.22 4.28
C LYS A 125 -22.72 -1.22 4.26
N TRP A 126 -22.26 -2.00 3.29
CA TRP A 126 -22.74 -3.38 3.10
C TRP A 126 -22.17 -4.39 4.09
N GLY A 127 -21.10 -4.04 4.80
CA GLY A 127 -20.47 -4.87 5.81
C GLY A 127 -19.26 -4.22 6.43
N ASP A 128 -18.53 -4.98 7.24
CA ASP A 128 -17.27 -4.54 7.84
C ASP A 128 -16.03 -5.09 7.09
N ILE A 129 -14.84 -4.67 7.56
CA ILE A 129 -13.58 -5.11 6.97
C ILE A 129 -13.38 -6.64 7.11
N THR A 130 -13.91 -7.25 8.17
CA THR A 130 -13.76 -8.69 8.42
C THR A 130 -14.59 -9.48 7.40
N GLU A 131 -15.82 -9.07 7.19
CA GLU A 131 -16.74 -9.66 6.22
C GLU A 131 -16.19 -9.52 4.79
N LEU A 132 -15.74 -8.29 4.42
CA LEU A 132 -15.12 -8.06 3.12
C LEU A 132 -13.87 -8.93 2.92
N ALA A 133 -13.00 -9.04 3.92
CA ALA A 133 -11.79 -9.85 3.87
C ALA A 133 -12.10 -11.34 3.61
N GLN A 134 -13.10 -11.88 4.29
CA GLN A 134 -13.56 -13.25 4.09
C GLN A 134 -14.11 -13.45 2.68
N THR A 135 -14.95 -12.54 2.22
CA THR A 135 -15.59 -12.60 0.89
C THR A 135 -14.57 -12.60 -0.24
N ILE A 136 -13.56 -11.73 -0.18
CA ILE A 136 -12.56 -11.64 -1.27
C ILE A 136 -11.36 -12.58 -1.09
N GLY A 137 -11.29 -13.32 0.01
CA GLY A 137 -10.21 -14.26 0.32
C GLY A 137 -8.86 -13.57 0.60
N LYS A 138 -8.89 -12.40 1.27
CA LYS A 138 -7.70 -11.62 1.66
C LYS A 138 -7.66 -11.42 3.17
N SER A 139 -6.49 -11.02 3.70
CA SER A 139 -6.39 -10.66 5.11
C SER A 139 -6.97 -9.26 5.37
N ARG A 140 -7.44 -9.00 6.61
CA ARG A 140 -7.84 -7.65 7.02
C ARG A 140 -6.72 -6.63 6.84
N SER A 141 -5.48 -7.02 7.15
CA SER A 141 -4.31 -6.16 6.95
C SER A 141 -4.09 -5.77 5.48
N TYR A 142 -4.44 -6.65 4.53
CA TYR A 142 -4.40 -6.33 3.11
C TYR A 142 -5.37 -5.19 2.78
N ILE A 143 -6.62 -5.27 3.25
CA ILE A 143 -7.64 -4.24 3.01
C ILE A 143 -7.22 -2.91 3.66
N TYR A 144 -6.74 -2.94 4.92
CA TYR A 144 -6.26 -1.74 5.60
C TYR A 144 -5.13 -1.05 4.83
N ARG A 145 -4.14 -1.80 4.32
CA ARG A 145 -3.05 -1.23 3.52
C ARG A 145 -3.56 -0.59 2.23
N ARG A 146 -4.53 -1.21 1.56
CA ARG A 146 -5.15 -0.60 0.37
C ARG A 146 -5.89 0.69 0.69
N LEU A 147 -6.73 0.69 1.73
CA LEU A 147 -7.49 1.88 2.14
C LEU A 147 -6.58 3.07 2.47
N LYS A 148 -5.43 2.83 3.09
CA LYS A 148 -4.43 3.88 3.36
C LYS A 148 -3.91 4.57 2.10
N LEU A 149 -3.98 3.93 0.93
CA LEU A 149 -3.58 4.59 -0.32
C LEU A 149 -4.48 5.77 -0.68
N LEU A 150 -5.71 5.81 -0.16
CA LEU A 150 -6.65 6.92 -0.38
C LEU A 150 -6.38 8.13 0.52
N GLU A 151 -5.47 8.00 1.49
CA GLU A 151 -5.03 9.11 2.36
C GLU A 151 -4.01 10.03 1.68
N PHE A 152 -3.45 9.62 0.52
CA PHE A 152 -2.55 10.46 -0.24
C PHE A 152 -3.28 11.60 -0.94
N PRO A 153 -2.63 12.77 -1.15
CA PRO A 153 -3.13 13.82 -2.01
C PRO A 153 -3.44 13.33 -3.43
N SER A 154 -4.39 13.96 -4.09
CA SER A 154 -4.89 13.51 -5.40
C SER A 154 -3.84 13.52 -6.52
N ASP A 155 -2.89 14.46 -6.46
CA ASP A 155 -1.75 14.58 -7.36
C ASP A 155 -0.78 13.40 -7.23
N ILE A 156 -0.46 12.99 -6.01
CA ILE A 156 0.35 11.79 -5.71
C ILE A 156 -0.38 10.52 -6.16
N ILE A 157 -1.68 10.41 -5.90
CA ILE A 157 -2.48 9.26 -6.37
C ILE A 157 -2.43 9.15 -7.90
N THR A 158 -2.54 10.28 -8.60
CA THR A 158 -2.48 10.32 -10.06
C THR A 158 -1.09 9.92 -10.56
N ALA A 159 -0.03 10.51 -9.98
CA ALA A 159 1.35 10.19 -10.33
C ALA A 159 1.68 8.69 -10.10
N ILE A 160 1.22 8.10 -8.99
CA ILE A 160 1.36 6.68 -8.71
C ILE A 160 0.60 5.82 -9.75
N SER A 161 -0.58 6.24 -10.15
CA SER A 161 -1.40 5.51 -11.13
C SER A 161 -0.76 5.51 -12.52
N ASP A 162 -0.08 6.61 -12.89
CA ASP A 162 0.54 6.79 -14.20
C ASP A 162 1.97 6.24 -14.29
N SER A 163 2.69 6.12 -13.17
CA SER A 163 4.13 5.81 -13.08
C SER A 163 4.41 4.35 -12.89
N ASN A 164 3.71 3.36 -13.14
CA ASN A 164 4.05 1.93 -12.97
C ASN A 164 4.85 1.58 -11.69
N ILE A 165 4.67 2.35 -10.61
CA ILE A 165 5.35 2.10 -9.34
C ILE A 165 4.86 0.76 -8.76
N ASP A 166 5.81 -0.02 -8.21
CA ASP A 166 5.48 -1.27 -7.54
C ASP A 166 4.48 -1.01 -6.38
N PRO A 167 3.34 -1.71 -6.34
CA PRO A 167 2.35 -1.54 -5.29
C PRO A 167 2.90 -1.66 -3.86
N SER A 168 3.95 -2.44 -3.66
CA SER A 168 4.59 -2.61 -2.36
C SER A 168 5.32 -1.34 -1.88
N ILE A 169 5.83 -0.54 -2.80
CA ILE A 169 6.44 0.76 -2.49
C ILE A 169 5.36 1.71 -1.96
N VAL A 170 4.24 1.77 -2.65
CA VAL A 170 3.12 2.64 -2.26
C VAL A 170 2.55 2.22 -0.88
N GLU A 171 2.49 0.91 -0.60
CA GLU A 171 2.09 0.41 0.72
C GLU A 171 3.06 0.81 1.84
N GLU A 172 4.38 0.78 1.58
CA GLU A 172 5.38 1.26 2.55
C GLU A 172 5.26 2.77 2.78
N LEU A 173 5.10 3.57 1.72
CA LEU A 173 4.85 5.01 1.84
C LEU A 173 3.57 5.30 2.65
N ALA A 174 2.48 4.59 2.38
CA ALA A 174 1.22 4.73 3.11
C ALA A 174 1.33 4.36 4.60
N SER A 175 2.34 3.58 4.99
CA SER A 175 2.58 3.20 6.39
C SER A 175 3.28 4.30 7.20
N ILE A 176 3.83 5.33 6.56
CA ILE A 176 4.51 6.46 7.21
C ILE A 176 3.47 7.32 7.93
N LYS A 177 3.71 7.59 9.21
CA LYS A 177 2.80 8.38 10.06
C LYS A 177 3.00 9.88 9.87
N ASP A 178 4.23 10.32 9.66
CA ASP A 178 4.57 11.72 9.44
C ASP A 178 4.19 12.14 8.02
N ASN A 179 3.21 13.05 7.91
CA ASN A 179 2.70 13.50 6.61
C ASN A 179 3.75 14.26 5.80
N THR A 180 4.61 15.06 6.46
CA THR A 180 5.68 15.82 5.79
C THR A 180 6.71 14.89 5.18
N LEU A 181 7.12 13.86 5.92
CA LEU A 181 8.02 12.82 5.43
C LEU A 181 7.37 12.00 4.31
N LYS A 182 6.08 11.65 4.47
CA LYS A 182 5.31 10.91 3.48
C LYS A 182 5.27 11.62 2.14
N GLU A 183 4.97 12.93 2.13
CA GLU A 183 4.92 13.76 0.91
C GLU A 183 6.29 13.80 0.23
N LYS A 184 7.32 14.21 0.95
CA LYS A 184 8.70 14.34 0.41
C LYS A 184 9.25 13.02 -0.11
N LEU A 185 9.05 11.94 0.64
CA LEU A 185 9.53 10.63 0.20
C LEU A 185 8.72 10.09 -0.98
N SER A 186 7.45 10.46 -1.09
CA SER A 186 6.62 10.10 -2.25
C SER A 186 7.10 10.78 -3.53
N GLU A 187 7.43 12.08 -3.46
CA GLU A 187 8.02 12.83 -4.57
C GLU A 187 9.38 12.24 -4.99
N ASP A 188 10.25 11.97 -4.02
CA ASP A 188 11.57 11.44 -4.26
C ASP A 188 11.55 10.01 -4.86
N VAL A 189 10.60 9.18 -4.44
CA VAL A 189 10.38 7.84 -5.02
C VAL A 189 9.94 7.92 -6.48
N LEU A 190 9.14 8.94 -6.84
CA LEU A 190 8.73 9.17 -8.22
C LEU A 190 9.90 9.57 -9.13
N GLU A 191 10.86 10.34 -8.60
CA GLU A 191 12.02 10.83 -9.35
C GLU A 191 13.16 9.79 -9.45
N ASN A 192 13.44 9.05 -8.37
CA ASN A 192 14.65 8.25 -8.22
C ASN A 192 14.46 6.73 -8.28
N ASN A 193 13.25 6.24 -8.57
CA ASN A 193 12.96 4.80 -8.73
C ASN A 193 13.44 3.91 -7.57
N TYR A 194 13.21 4.31 -6.31
CA TYR A 194 13.58 3.50 -5.15
C TYR A 194 12.91 2.13 -5.14
N SER A 195 13.64 1.13 -4.67
CA SER A 195 13.08 -0.18 -4.38
C SER A 195 12.26 -0.16 -3.07
N CYS A 196 11.30 -1.07 -2.93
CA CYS A 196 10.53 -1.24 -1.70
C CYS A 196 11.43 -1.45 -0.45
N MET A 197 12.58 -2.11 -0.61
CA MET A 197 13.54 -2.32 0.48
C MET A 197 14.18 -1.00 0.92
N GLN A 198 14.56 -0.13 0.00
CA GLN A 198 15.13 1.19 0.31
C GLN A 198 14.10 2.07 1.03
N VAL A 199 12.87 2.16 0.51
CA VAL A 199 11.78 2.92 1.17
C VAL A 199 11.53 2.40 2.59
N ARG A 200 11.51 1.06 2.79
CA ARG A 200 11.36 0.45 4.11
C ARG A 200 12.52 0.78 5.06
N GLN A 201 13.75 0.81 4.56
CA GLN A 201 14.92 1.18 5.36
C GLN A 201 14.86 2.66 5.78
N ILE A 202 14.54 3.56 4.83
CA ILE A 202 14.38 4.98 5.10
C ILE A 202 13.30 5.18 6.17
N ARG A 203 12.12 4.58 6.01
CA ARG A 203 11.03 4.66 6.99
C ARG A 203 11.47 4.21 8.39
N LYS A 204 12.16 3.07 8.50
CA LYS A 204 12.64 2.57 9.80
C LYS A 204 13.60 3.54 10.48
N ILE A 205 14.53 4.12 9.73
CA ILE A 205 15.48 5.10 10.26
C ILE A 205 14.72 6.30 10.87
N PHE A 206 13.73 6.84 10.14
CA PHE A 206 12.94 7.96 10.65
C PHE A 206 12.06 7.58 11.85
N GLU A 207 11.47 6.38 11.87
CA GLU A 207 10.69 5.90 13.02
C GLU A 207 11.55 5.67 14.27
N GLU A 208 12.79 5.24 14.10
CA GLU A 208 13.76 5.08 15.19
C GLU A 208 14.21 6.44 15.73
N ASP A 209 14.48 7.40 14.85
CA ASP A 209 14.84 8.77 15.25
C ASP A 209 13.71 9.47 16.02
N GLN A 210 12.46 9.32 15.58
CA GLN A 210 11.33 9.86 16.32
C GLN A 210 11.24 9.26 17.73
N LYS A 211 11.41 7.95 17.88
CA LYS A 211 11.40 7.32 19.21
C LYS A 211 12.53 7.80 20.10
N ILE A 212 13.72 8.02 19.53
CA ILE A 212 14.86 8.54 20.29
C ILE A 212 14.59 9.99 20.72
N ASN A 213 14.04 10.82 19.83
CA ASN A 213 13.67 12.19 20.16
C ASN A 213 12.58 12.23 21.24
N ASP A 214 11.50 11.47 21.10
CA ASP A 214 10.43 11.37 22.09
C ASP A 214 10.99 10.92 23.46
N TYR A 215 11.87 9.92 23.45
CA TYR A 215 12.54 9.46 24.70
C TYR A 215 13.41 10.54 25.34
N VAL A 216 14.14 11.32 24.55
CA VAL A 216 14.98 12.43 25.04
C VAL A 216 14.11 13.53 25.64
N TYR A 217 13.01 13.94 24.96
CA TYR A 217 12.11 14.98 25.48
C TYR A 217 11.34 14.54 26.74
N GLU A 218 10.94 13.26 26.85
CA GLU A 218 10.27 12.75 28.06
C GLU A 218 11.20 12.65 29.29
N HIS A 219 12.53 12.64 29.09
CA HIS A 219 13.52 12.46 30.17
C HIS A 219 14.36 13.71 30.43
N GLU A 220 14.18 14.81 29.68
CA GLU A 220 14.82 16.11 29.99
C GLU A 220 14.39 16.69 31.31
N ASP A 221 13.20 16.35 31.84
CA ASP A 221 12.64 16.87 33.11
C ASP A 221 12.85 15.96 34.35
N LYS A 222 13.53 14.81 34.17
CA LYS A 222 13.84 13.92 35.31
C LYS A 222 15.34 13.85 35.55
N ASP A 223 15.80 14.69 36.48
CA ASP A 223 17.11 14.59 37.17
C ASP A 223 17.24 13.27 37.97
N ASP A 224 17.11 12.10 37.34
CA ASP A 224 17.25 10.80 38.00
C ASP A 224 18.31 9.91 37.33
N CYS A 225 19.55 10.44 37.38
CA CYS A 225 20.76 9.64 37.08
C CYS A 225 21.28 8.84 38.28
N THR A 226 20.40 8.42 39.21
CA THR A 226 20.81 7.83 40.47
C THR A 226 21.18 6.35 40.45
N ASP A 227 20.90 5.62 39.39
CA ASP A 227 21.20 4.16 39.33
C ASP A 227 22.61 3.80 38.79
N LEU A 228 23.37 4.77 38.27
CA LEU A 228 24.76 4.56 37.86
C LEU A 228 25.80 4.61 39.00
N MET A 229 25.35 4.89 40.24
CA MET A 229 26.21 5.10 41.40
C MET A 229 26.75 3.83 42.07
N LYS A 230 26.56 2.65 41.51
CA LYS A 230 27.08 1.37 42.10
C LYS A 230 28.36 0.87 41.46
N ILE A 231 28.92 1.60 40.49
CA ILE A 231 30.18 1.23 39.82
C ILE A 231 31.30 2.09 40.40
N ASP A 232 32.43 1.47 40.78
CA ASP A 232 33.63 2.16 41.24
C ASP A 232 34.09 3.24 40.24
N GLU A 233 34.50 4.42 40.74
CA GLU A 233 34.87 5.61 39.93
C GLU A 233 35.83 5.32 38.78
N LYS A 234 36.77 4.42 39.00
CA LYS A 234 37.78 4.03 38.00
C LYS A 234 37.15 3.23 36.86
N SER A 235 36.21 2.37 37.18
CA SER A 235 35.43 1.59 36.22
C SER A 235 34.45 2.48 35.44
N GLN A 236 33.85 3.47 36.10
CA GLN A 236 33.02 4.49 35.43
C GLN A 236 33.82 5.31 34.42
N GLN A 237 35.01 5.80 34.79
CA GLN A 237 35.86 6.56 33.86
C GLN A 237 36.29 5.74 32.65
N ILE A 238 36.59 4.44 32.84
CA ILE A 238 36.92 3.53 31.74
C ILE A 238 35.73 3.36 30.80
N LEU A 239 34.52 3.19 31.37
CA LEU A 239 33.29 3.04 30.61
C LEU A 239 33.00 4.29 29.77
N PHE A 240 33.03 5.49 30.38
CA PHE A 240 32.87 6.77 29.68
C PHE A 240 33.87 6.95 28.56
N ASN A 241 35.15 6.62 28.80
CA ASN A 241 36.17 6.67 27.76
C ASN A 241 35.86 5.76 26.57
N LYS A 242 35.45 4.51 26.83
CA LYS A 242 35.07 3.56 25.78
C LYS A 242 33.88 4.06 24.99
N MET A 243 32.84 4.57 25.65
CA MET A 243 31.65 5.12 25.00
C MET A 243 31.98 6.32 24.11
N ILE A 244 32.76 7.28 24.63
CA ILE A 244 33.20 8.46 23.86
C ILE A 244 34.02 8.07 22.64
N ILE A 245 34.94 7.11 22.77
CA ILE A 245 35.76 6.63 21.64
C ILE A 245 34.89 5.96 20.59
N LEU A 246 33.93 5.14 21.01
CA LEU A 246 33.01 4.41 20.12
C LEU A 246 32.14 5.39 19.34
N LEU A 247 31.54 6.38 20.00
CA LEU A 247 30.72 7.41 19.37
C LEU A 247 31.54 8.30 18.44
N LYS A 248 32.76 8.69 18.81
CA LYS A 248 33.66 9.49 17.93
C LYS A 248 34.04 8.71 16.67
N ASN A 249 34.31 7.41 16.78
CA ASN A 249 34.60 6.57 15.62
C ASN A 249 33.36 6.46 14.71
N THR A 250 32.16 6.29 15.29
CA THR A 250 30.91 6.26 14.53
C THR A 250 30.66 7.58 13.80
N SER A 251 30.77 8.72 14.49
CA SER A 251 30.62 10.06 13.89
C SER A 251 31.62 10.29 12.76
N ARG A 252 32.89 9.85 12.93
CA ARG A 252 33.91 9.96 11.89
C ARG A 252 33.65 9.10 10.67
N ASN A 253 33.17 7.87 10.88
CA ASN A 253 32.86 6.94 9.80
C ASN A 253 31.61 7.35 9.00
N MET A 254 30.78 8.20 9.56
CA MET A 254 29.62 8.75 8.84
C MET A 254 30.02 9.86 7.84
N MET A 255 31.14 10.56 8.04
CA MET A 255 31.53 11.68 7.15
C MET A 255 31.66 11.28 5.67
N PRO A 256 32.40 10.21 5.31
CA PRO A 256 32.51 9.80 3.90
C PRO A 256 31.13 9.45 3.29
N ILE A 257 30.24 8.85 4.10
CA ILE A 257 28.91 8.47 3.63
C ILE A 257 28.04 9.72 3.38
N ILE A 258 28.19 10.75 4.24
CA ILE A 258 27.50 12.03 4.09
C ILE A 258 28.00 12.74 2.81
N GLU A 259 29.32 12.79 2.60
CA GLU A 259 29.94 13.40 1.42
C GLU A 259 29.50 12.69 0.12
N ASP A 260 29.47 11.36 0.11
CA ASP A 260 29.00 10.56 -1.03
C ASP A 260 27.48 10.71 -1.28
N SER A 261 26.72 11.17 -0.30
CA SER A 261 25.26 11.30 -0.39
C SER A 261 24.78 12.72 -0.66
N GLU A 262 25.67 13.69 -0.94
CA GLU A 262 25.30 15.10 -1.18
C GLU A 262 24.27 15.28 -2.31
N GLU A 263 24.31 14.44 -3.33
CA GLU A 263 23.35 14.45 -4.44
C GLU A 263 21.94 13.92 -4.02
N ASN A 264 21.86 13.16 -2.94
CA ASN A 264 20.59 12.63 -2.43
C ASN A 264 20.19 13.35 -1.14
N TRP A 265 19.33 14.34 -1.29
CA TRP A 265 18.83 15.21 -0.22
C TRP A 265 18.33 14.45 1.03
N ILE A 266 17.59 13.35 0.84
CA ILE A 266 17.02 12.57 1.96
C ILE A 266 18.14 11.87 2.72
N ILE A 267 19.00 11.17 2.03
CA ILE A 267 20.12 10.42 2.62
C ILE A 267 21.07 11.38 3.35
N TYR A 268 21.41 12.49 2.70
CA TYR A 268 22.23 13.54 3.30
C TYR A 268 21.64 14.06 4.61
N ASN A 269 20.35 14.42 4.63
CA ASN A 269 19.70 14.93 5.83
C ASN A 269 19.63 13.90 6.95
N ILE A 270 19.31 12.64 6.64
CA ILE A 270 19.29 11.55 7.63
C ILE A 270 20.65 11.45 8.32
N PHE A 271 21.70 11.30 7.54
CA PHE A 271 23.04 11.16 8.11
C PHE A 271 23.51 12.41 8.88
N MET A 272 23.17 13.61 8.40
CA MET A 272 23.46 14.85 9.10
C MET A 272 22.73 14.98 10.43
N GLN A 273 21.47 14.53 10.50
CA GLN A 273 20.72 14.51 11.77
C GLN A 273 21.31 13.50 12.74
N HIS A 274 21.59 12.26 12.32
CA HIS A 274 22.23 11.24 13.15
C HIS A 274 23.58 11.72 13.66
N LYS A 275 24.38 12.34 12.80
CA LYS A 275 25.67 12.89 13.19
C LYS A 275 25.51 13.94 14.30
N LYS A 276 24.55 14.87 14.17
CA LYS A 276 24.27 15.89 15.21
C LYS A 276 23.88 15.26 16.55
N VAL A 277 23.05 14.21 16.52
CA VAL A 277 22.66 13.49 17.75
C VAL A 277 23.87 12.83 18.40
N ILE A 278 24.70 12.13 17.62
CA ILE A 278 25.92 11.48 18.12
C ILE A 278 26.90 12.52 18.71
N ASP A 279 27.09 13.65 18.02
CA ASP A 279 27.98 14.72 18.48
C ASP A 279 27.45 15.35 19.79
N SER A 280 26.13 15.55 19.91
CA SER A 280 25.49 16.00 21.15
C SER A 280 25.67 15.00 22.30
N GLN A 281 25.50 13.71 22.07
CA GLN A 281 25.76 12.65 23.06
C GLN A 281 27.21 12.62 23.53
N ILE A 282 28.15 12.82 22.59
CA ILE A 282 29.58 12.93 22.91
C ILE A 282 29.84 14.11 23.87
N ASP A 283 29.23 15.27 23.62
CA ASP A 283 29.38 16.46 24.46
C ASP A 283 28.79 16.26 25.86
N ILE A 284 27.63 15.61 25.96
CA ILE A 284 27.03 15.24 27.25
C ILE A 284 27.96 14.31 28.04
N LEU A 285 28.44 13.24 27.42
CA LEU A 285 29.35 12.29 28.06
C LEU A 285 30.66 12.96 28.50
N ILE A 286 31.18 13.91 27.74
CA ILE A 286 32.39 14.69 28.11
C ILE A 286 32.11 15.55 29.33
N LYS A 287 30.92 16.21 29.40
CA LYS A 287 30.52 17.02 30.54
C LYS A 287 30.37 16.15 31.78
N GLU A 288 29.66 15.05 31.72
CA GLU A 288 29.48 14.14 32.86
C GLU A 288 30.82 13.54 33.34
N LYS A 289 31.69 13.10 32.42
CA LYS A 289 33.03 12.64 32.76
C LYS A 289 33.84 13.72 33.52
N LYS A 290 33.71 15.01 33.17
CA LYS A 290 34.37 16.12 33.90
C LYS A 290 33.81 16.24 35.31
N LYS A 291 32.50 16.09 35.54
CA LYS A 291 31.88 16.14 36.89
C LYS A 291 32.46 15.04 37.81
N ILE A 292 32.59 13.80 37.32
CA ILE A 292 33.15 12.68 38.09
C ILE A 292 34.63 12.92 38.48
N LYS A 293 35.38 13.70 37.70
CA LYS A 293 36.79 13.99 38.00
C LYS A 293 36.98 15.06 39.11
N TYR A 294 35.92 15.81 39.46
CA TYR A 294 35.97 16.89 40.43
C TYR A 294 35.14 16.60 41.68
N MET A 295 34.54 15.42 41.79
CA MET A 295 34.02 14.84 43.05
C MET A 295 35.07 13.97 43.72
#